data_111ec0a13de8f129752df8fa72c2bff3
#
_entry.id   111ec0a13de8f129752df8fa72c2bff3
#
_cell.length_a   1.000
_cell.length_b   1.000
_cell.length_c   1.000
_cell.angle_alpha   90.00
_cell.angle_beta   90.00
_cell.angle_gamma   90.00
#
_symmetry.space_group_name_H-M   'P 1'
#
loop_
_entity.id
_entity.type
_entity.pdbx_description
1 polymer ?
#
loop_
_entity_poly.entity_id
_entity_poly.type
_entity_poly.pdbx_seq_one_letter_code
_entity_poly.pdbx_strand_id
1 'polypeptide(L)'
;MPILLELTKVNPVTGDTIVRQRYVTQSEIHKYRGDFECIGNKWRLHTETGFYDISSNQNHYYIKDNQGSIVTVVSENGSIEEQTAYYPTGVPYRIFDRQPVTDRKHIGNEWLAFNGLNTYDNTARYHYPIIPSYDTIDSNAEDYPGISPYAHCAGNPRNVIDPSGMDPVYDLNGNYLGNTKEGFTGVILIYTGNEAPDFSAYSAEEITSDYPVVTLDEFRSNIENDAISKIFTDIISKFDNTKVFDVTFSLKTIEGGKIHYRESESSTWNTEYSEHRKYIKISGNGKTTSYENTVENTVSSVLVHEWYGHGIKYVSDEYNNHSKAYEYVQKSPFWNKTTDKYKEFVLRQYNIYKNKENEKRKK
;
A
#
# COMPACT_ATOMS: atom_id res chain seq x y z
N MET A 1 1.30 -4.24 41.22
CA MET A 1 0.82 -2.90 41.61
C MET A 1 0.43 -2.19 40.30
N PRO A 2 -0.77 -1.63 40.17
CA PRO A 2 -1.12 -0.91 38.96
C PRO A 2 -0.22 0.32 38.79
N ILE A 3 0.23 0.56 37.56
CA ILE A 3 1.07 1.69 37.23
C ILE A 3 0.18 2.75 36.59
N LEU A 4 0.32 3.99 36.99
CA LEU A 4 -0.34 5.11 36.33
C LEU A 4 0.46 5.47 35.04
N LEU A 5 -0.17 5.30 33.91
CA LEU A 5 0.36 5.79 32.64
C LEU A 5 -0.30 7.13 32.30
N GLU A 6 0.51 8.14 32.07
CA GLU A 6 0.07 9.37 31.44
C GLU A 6 0.39 9.28 29.94
N LEU A 7 -0.66 9.18 29.15
CA LEU A 7 -0.54 9.33 27.70
C LEU A 7 -0.79 10.80 27.38
N THR A 8 0.27 11.47 26.99
CA THR A 8 0.19 12.88 26.55
C THR A 8 0.16 12.89 25.03
N LYS A 9 -0.96 13.27 24.44
CA LYS A 9 -1.08 13.49 23.00
C LYS A 9 -1.29 14.98 22.78
N VAL A 10 -0.45 15.59 21.98
CA VAL A 10 -0.62 16.99 21.56
C VAL A 10 -1.48 16.99 20.30
N ASN A 11 -2.54 17.74 20.27
CA ASN A 11 -3.30 17.96 19.04
C ASN A 11 -2.46 18.82 18.10
N PRO A 12 -2.06 18.32 16.92
CA PRO A 12 -1.17 19.06 16.02
C PRO A 12 -1.82 20.33 15.43
N VAL A 13 -3.16 20.42 15.42
CA VAL A 13 -3.89 21.57 14.87
C VAL A 13 -4.13 22.64 15.91
N THR A 14 -4.46 22.28 17.15
CA THR A 14 -4.83 23.26 18.20
C THR A 14 -3.71 23.49 19.22
N GLY A 15 -2.68 22.64 19.23
CA GLY A 15 -1.63 22.66 20.25
C GLY A 15 -2.08 22.20 21.63
N ASP A 16 -3.35 21.75 21.77
CA ASP A 16 -3.89 21.31 23.03
C ASP A 16 -3.31 19.97 23.43
N THR A 17 -2.88 19.88 24.69
CA THR A 17 -2.38 18.66 25.28
C THR A 17 -3.50 17.86 25.91
N ILE A 18 -3.81 16.68 25.37
CA ILE A 18 -4.76 15.75 25.97
C ILE A 18 -3.97 14.79 26.86
N VAL A 19 -4.10 14.95 28.16
CA VAL A 19 -3.54 14.00 29.13
C VAL A 19 -4.61 12.97 29.47
N ARG A 20 -4.38 11.71 29.10
CA ARG A 20 -5.21 10.59 29.54
C ARG A 20 -4.45 9.80 30.58
N GLN A 21 -4.97 9.77 31.79
CA GLN A 21 -4.44 8.95 32.88
C GLN A 21 -5.12 7.60 32.88
N ARG A 22 -4.35 6.54 32.94
CA ARG A 22 -4.84 5.18 33.03
C ARG A 22 -3.98 4.38 34.00
N TYR A 23 -4.63 3.59 34.86
CA TYR A 23 -3.96 2.59 35.63
C TYR A 23 -3.89 1.27 34.85
N VAL A 24 -2.68 0.78 34.60
CA VAL A 24 -2.42 -0.49 33.92
C VAL A 24 -1.65 -1.43 34.85
N THR A 25 -1.85 -2.73 34.66
CA THR A 25 -0.99 -3.74 35.27
C THR A 25 0.33 -3.85 34.49
N GLN A 26 1.38 -4.34 35.12
CA GLN A 26 2.68 -4.49 34.47
C GLN A 26 2.61 -5.43 33.26
N SER A 27 1.67 -6.36 33.22
CA SER A 27 1.43 -7.28 32.11
C SER A 27 0.76 -6.61 30.90
N GLU A 28 0.18 -5.42 31.07
CA GLU A 28 -0.46 -4.65 29.99
C GLU A 28 0.47 -3.59 29.39
N ILE A 29 1.71 -3.47 29.89
CA ILE A 29 2.68 -2.51 29.39
C ILE A 29 3.41 -3.15 28.18
N HIS A 30 3.16 -2.59 27.00
CA HIS A 30 3.92 -2.89 25.82
C HIS A 30 5.05 -1.88 25.66
N LYS A 31 6.25 -2.38 25.35
CA LYS A 31 7.43 -1.56 25.06
C LYS A 31 8.01 -2.02 23.74
N TYR A 32 8.28 -1.06 22.86
CA TYR A 32 8.85 -1.32 21.55
C TYR A 32 10.25 -0.74 21.45
N ARG A 33 11.12 -1.46 20.73
CA ARG A 33 12.43 -0.99 20.32
C ARG A 33 12.75 -1.58 18.93
N GLY A 34 12.36 -0.89 17.87
CA GLY A 34 12.36 -1.43 16.53
C GLY A 34 11.44 -2.66 16.46
N ASP A 35 11.92 -3.77 15.92
CA ASP A 35 11.16 -5.02 15.81
C ASP A 35 11.03 -5.79 17.13
N PHE A 36 11.64 -5.30 18.21
CA PHE A 36 11.51 -5.90 19.53
C PHE A 36 10.27 -5.36 20.25
N GLU A 37 9.45 -6.28 20.71
CA GLU A 37 8.30 -6.03 21.56
C GLU A 37 8.52 -6.67 22.94
N CYS A 38 8.15 -5.95 24.00
CA CYS A 38 8.13 -6.47 25.35
C CYS A 38 6.72 -6.33 25.94
N ILE A 39 6.06 -7.44 26.21
CA ILE A 39 4.77 -7.47 26.90
C ILE A 39 5.02 -7.95 28.34
N GLY A 40 4.84 -7.03 29.30
CA GLY A 40 5.26 -7.30 30.70
C GLY A 40 6.78 -7.49 30.79
N ASN A 41 7.21 -8.74 30.93
CA ASN A 41 8.63 -9.11 30.97
C ASN A 41 9.03 -10.08 29.86
N LYS A 42 8.15 -10.34 28.91
CA LYS A 42 8.40 -11.24 27.78
C LYS A 42 8.82 -10.46 26.56
N TRP A 43 9.99 -10.76 26.05
CA TRP A 43 10.53 -10.13 24.86
C TRP A 43 10.31 -11.00 23.62
N ARG A 44 9.92 -10.36 22.53
CA ARG A 44 9.72 -10.95 21.23
C ARG A 44 10.46 -10.14 20.18
N LEU A 45 10.97 -10.84 19.17
CA LEU A 45 11.49 -10.23 17.96
C LEU A 45 10.50 -10.55 16.82
N HIS A 46 9.87 -9.52 16.29
CA HIS A 46 8.95 -9.65 15.16
C HIS A 46 9.71 -9.75 13.83
N THR A 47 9.16 -10.54 12.92
CA THR A 47 9.61 -10.67 11.54
C THR A 47 8.39 -10.64 10.62
N GLU A 48 8.59 -10.53 9.30
CA GLU A 48 7.48 -10.61 8.35
C GLU A 48 6.71 -11.92 8.41
N THR A 49 7.39 -13.02 8.76
CA THR A 49 6.84 -14.38 8.73
C THR A 49 6.40 -14.89 10.08
N GLY A 50 6.59 -14.12 11.17
CA GLY A 50 6.26 -14.55 12.51
C GLY A 50 6.93 -13.75 13.60
N PHE A 51 7.20 -14.38 14.71
CA PHE A 51 8.01 -13.82 15.79
C PHE A 51 8.81 -14.91 16.51
N TYR A 52 9.92 -14.48 17.08
CA TYR A 52 10.73 -15.27 17.97
C TYR A 52 10.48 -14.84 19.42
N ASP A 53 9.96 -15.74 20.25
CA ASP A 53 9.80 -15.49 21.68
C ASP A 53 11.13 -15.78 22.41
N ILE A 54 11.79 -14.72 22.83
CA ILE A 54 13.11 -14.79 23.50
C ILE A 54 12.98 -15.50 24.86
N SER A 55 11.82 -15.38 25.51
CA SER A 55 11.62 -15.95 26.85
C SER A 55 11.46 -17.47 26.82
N SER A 56 10.83 -18.02 25.80
CA SER A 56 10.64 -19.45 25.60
C SER A 56 11.65 -20.09 24.64
N ASN A 57 12.43 -19.28 23.95
CA ASN A 57 13.38 -19.70 22.90
C ASN A 57 12.68 -20.48 21.77
N GLN A 58 11.53 -19.96 21.31
CA GLN A 58 10.69 -20.61 20.29
C GLN A 58 10.33 -19.67 19.16
N ASN A 59 10.26 -20.23 17.94
CA ASN A 59 9.74 -19.54 16.76
C ASN A 59 8.25 -19.78 16.62
N HIS A 60 7.54 -18.74 16.24
CA HIS A 60 6.12 -18.76 15.90
C HIS A 60 5.95 -18.20 14.50
N TYR A 61 5.17 -18.88 13.66
CA TYR A 61 5.03 -18.54 12.24
C TYR A 61 3.61 -18.07 11.93
N TYR A 62 3.50 -17.07 11.08
CA TYR A 62 2.23 -16.53 10.59
C TYR A 62 1.82 -17.19 9.28
N ILE A 63 0.58 -17.64 9.22
CA ILE A 63 -0.11 -17.92 7.96
C ILE A 63 -1.06 -16.75 7.74
N LYS A 64 -0.90 -16.07 6.61
CA LYS A 64 -1.63 -14.85 6.26
C LYS A 64 -2.64 -15.13 5.15
N ASP A 65 -3.73 -14.37 5.12
CA ASP A 65 -4.65 -14.35 3.98
C ASP A 65 -4.10 -13.49 2.82
N ASN A 66 -4.89 -13.36 1.77
CA ASN A 66 -4.53 -12.60 0.58
C ASN A 66 -4.43 -11.07 0.81
N GLN A 67 -4.90 -10.57 1.94
CA GLN A 67 -4.77 -9.16 2.35
C GLN A 67 -3.60 -8.93 3.31
N GLY A 68 -2.92 -9.99 3.73
CA GLY A 68 -1.84 -9.92 4.71
C GLY A 68 -2.29 -10.06 6.15
N SER A 69 -3.58 -10.34 6.42
CA SER A 69 -4.10 -10.56 7.77
C SER A 69 -3.64 -11.91 8.31
N ILE A 70 -3.26 -11.96 9.58
CA ILE A 70 -2.77 -13.17 10.22
C ILE A 70 -3.95 -14.06 10.58
N VAL A 71 -4.16 -15.14 9.81
CA VAL A 71 -5.27 -16.07 10.02
C VAL A 71 -4.91 -17.27 10.90
N THR A 72 -3.63 -17.62 10.96
CA THR A 72 -3.17 -18.72 11.83
C THR A 72 -1.78 -18.41 12.35
N VAL A 73 -1.55 -18.72 13.62
CA VAL A 73 -0.21 -18.75 14.23
C VAL A 73 0.13 -20.20 14.52
N VAL A 74 1.32 -20.61 14.08
CA VAL A 74 1.82 -22.00 14.21
C VAL A 74 3.13 -21.96 14.96
N SER A 75 3.30 -22.84 15.94
CA SER A 75 4.56 -23.02 16.65
C SER A 75 5.60 -23.75 15.81
N GLU A 76 6.85 -23.75 16.22
CA GLU A 76 7.97 -24.41 15.57
C GLU A 76 7.75 -25.91 15.37
N ASN A 77 6.99 -26.58 16.24
CA ASN A 77 6.64 -28.00 16.12
C ASN A 77 5.45 -28.28 15.21
N GLY A 78 4.88 -27.25 14.55
CA GLY A 78 3.73 -27.37 13.67
C GLY A 78 2.37 -27.33 14.36
N SER A 79 2.30 -27.10 15.68
CA SER A 79 1.03 -27.00 16.39
C SER A 79 0.36 -25.66 16.12
N ILE A 80 -0.95 -25.69 15.83
CA ILE A 80 -1.75 -24.46 15.69
C ILE A 80 -1.97 -23.85 17.08
N GLU A 81 -1.53 -22.64 17.27
CA GLU A 81 -1.63 -21.88 18.53
C GLU A 81 -2.78 -20.90 18.53
N GLU A 82 -3.04 -20.28 17.38
CA GLU A 82 -4.15 -19.35 17.20
C GLU A 82 -4.74 -19.49 15.81
N GLN A 83 -6.07 -19.37 15.70
CA GLN A 83 -6.78 -19.16 14.43
C GLN A 83 -7.78 -18.01 14.59
N THR A 84 -7.68 -17.06 13.67
CA THR A 84 -8.51 -15.87 13.65
C THR A 84 -9.10 -15.69 12.25
N ALA A 85 -10.39 -15.46 12.17
CA ALA A 85 -11.03 -14.99 10.95
C ALA A 85 -11.41 -13.51 11.12
N TYR A 86 -11.67 -12.83 10.01
CA TYR A 86 -11.96 -11.41 10.02
C TYR A 86 -13.24 -11.12 9.24
N TYR A 87 -14.04 -10.18 9.76
CA TYR A 87 -15.04 -9.51 8.95
C TYR A 87 -14.33 -8.62 7.90
N PRO A 88 -15.00 -8.26 6.79
CA PRO A 88 -14.38 -7.46 5.73
C PRO A 88 -13.75 -6.14 6.20
N THR A 89 -14.21 -5.60 7.30
CA THR A 89 -13.70 -4.36 7.91
C THR A 89 -12.53 -4.60 8.87
N GLY A 90 -12.10 -5.86 9.05
CA GLY A 90 -10.99 -6.21 9.93
C GLY A 90 -11.40 -6.60 11.35
N VAL A 91 -12.70 -6.59 11.73
CA VAL A 91 -13.11 -7.06 13.04
C VAL A 91 -12.71 -8.52 13.21
N PRO A 92 -11.83 -8.84 14.18
CA PRO A 92 -11.39 -10.21 14.38
C PRO A 92 -12.42 -11.01 15.13
N TYR A 93 -12.61 -12.28 14.74
CA TYR A 93 -13.28 -13.27 15.58
C TYR A 93 -12.47 -14.55 15.60
N ARG A 94 -12.34 -15.12 16.79
CA ARG A 94 -11.53 -16.32 16.99
C ARG A 94 -12.30 -17.57 16.59
N ILE A 95 -11.61 -18.50 15.94
CA ILE A 95 -12.16 -19.81 15.58
C ILE A 95 -12.01 -20.77 16.77
N PHE A 96 -10.95 -20.61 17.58
CA PHE A 96 -10.72 -21.39 18.80
C PHE A 96 -10.77 -20.49 20.03
N ASP A 97 -11.32 -21.01 21.10
CA ASP A 97 -11.40 -20.32 22.41
C ASP A 97 -10.06 -20.45 23.18
N ARG A 98 -9.00 -19.91 22.59
CA ARG A 98 -7.67 -19.79 23.21
C ARG A 98 -7.30 -18.34 23.35
N GLN A 99 -6.40 -18.04 24.32
CA GLN A 99 -5.85 -16.70 24.44
C GLN A 99 -5.05 -16.34 23.19
N PRO A 100 -5.11 -15.07 22.73
CA PRO A 100 -4.32 -14.62 21.58
C PRO A 100 -2.83 -14.82 21.86
N VAL A 101 -2.12 -15.30 20.86
CA VAL A 101 -0.66 -15.48 20.92
C VAL A 101 0.05 -14.23 20.46
N THR A 102 -0.57 -13.47 19.56
CA THR A 102 -0.07 -12.19 19.07
C THR A 102 -1.18 -11.16 18.99
N ASP A 103 -0.84 -9.89 19.18
CA ASP A 103 -1.74 -8.76 18.97
C ASP A 103 -1.74 -8.27 17.51
N ARG A 104 -0.78 -8.71 16.69
CA ARG A 104 -0.80 -8.45 15.25
C ARG A 104 -1.89 -9.28 14.58
N LYS A 105 -2.79 -8.62 13.85
CA LYS A 105 -4.01 -9.24 13.32
C LYS A 105 -4.27 -8.84 11.84
N HIS A 106 -5.27 -8.02 11.61
CA HIS A 106 -5.71 -7.60 10.27
C HIS A 106 -4.62 -6.79 9.57
N ILE A 107 -4.26 -7.20 8.36
CA ILE A 107 -3.19 -6.61 7.52
C ILE A 107 -1.83 -6.55 8.28
N GLY A 108 -1.65 -7.39 9.31
CA GLY A 108 -0.44 -7.38 10.14
C GLY A 108 -0.40 -6.29 11.21
N ASN A 109 -1.40 -5.42 11.29
CA ASN A 109 -1.47 -4.32 12.24
C ASN A 109 -1.81 -4.79 13.67
N GLU A 110 -1.38 -4.02 14.64
CA GLU A 110 -1.61 -4.32 16.05
C GLU A 110 -3.06 -4.06 16.45
N TRP A 111 -3.67 -5.06 17.07
CA TRP A 111 -5.01 -5.00 17.63
C TRP A 111 -5.00 -4.53 19.08
N LEU A 112 -5.54 -3.37 19.32
CA LEU A 112 -5.63 -2.75 20.64
C LEU A 112 -6.97 -3.08 21.30
N ALA A 113 -7.06 -4.26 21.91
CA ALA A 113 -8.28 -4.74 22.57
C ALA A 113 -8.48 -4.19 24.00
N PHE A 114 -7.46 -3.58 24.59
CA PHE A 114 -7.50 -3.18 25.99
C PHE A 114 -8.58 -2.13 26.27
N ASN A 115 -9.22 -2.24 27.40
CA ASN A 115 -10.33 -1.36 27.83
C ASN A 115 -11.49 -1.23 26.83
N GLY A 116 -11.69 -2.22 25.95
CA GLY A 116 -12.73 -2.17 24.94
C GLY A 116 -12.46 -1.17 23.82
N LEU A 117 -11.22 -0.75 23.62
CA LEU A 117 -10.82 0.16 22.55
C LEU A 117 -11.14 -0.46 21.17
N ASN A 118 -10.78 -1.74 20.98
CA ASN A 118 -11.12 -2.54 19.79
C ASN A 118 -10.79 -1.81 18.47
N THR A 119 -9.55 -1.38 18.33
CA THR A 119 -9.05 -0.61 17.19
C THR A 119 -7.71 -1.16 16.72
N TYR A 120 -7.34 -0.87 15.49
CA TYR A 120 -6.02 -1.16 14.96
C TYR A 120 -5.13 0.07 14.99
N ASP A 121 -3.85 -0.14 15.33
CA ASP A 121 -2.82 0.85 15.08
C ASP A 121 -2.34 0.70 13.62
N ASN A 122 -2.76 1.62 12.76
CA ASN A 122 -2.30 1.71 11.38
C ASN A 122 -1.15 2.72 11.26
N THR A 123 -0.37 2.92 12.32
CA THR A 123 0.79 3.82 12.39
C THR A 123 0.37 5.30 12.36
N ALA A 124 -0.18 5.79 11.25
CA ALA A 124 -0.59 7.19 11.12
C ALA A 124 -1.93 7.49 11.81
N ARG A 125 -2.85 6.54 11.78
CA ARG A 125 -4.22 6.69 12.32
C ARG A 125 -4.68 5.41 13.00
N TYR A 126 -5.59 5.53 13.98
CA TYR A 126 -6.26 4.36 14.53
C TYR A 126 -7.50 4.01 13.69
N HIS A 127 -7.57 2.77 13.26
CA HIS A 127 -8.70 2.24 12.51
C HIS A 127 -9.71 1.57 13.45
N TYR A 128 -10.96 2.03 13.41
CA TYR A 128 -12.10 1.45 14.10
C TYR A 128 -12.86 0.50 13.17
N PRO A 129 -12.60 -0.82 13.22
CA PRO A 129 -13.19 -1.74 12.24
C PRO A 129 -14.69 -2.01 12.45
N ILE A 130 -15.23 -1.76 13.66
CA ILE A 130 -16.67 -1.90 13.96
C ILE A 130 -17.48 -0.82 13.26
N ILE A 131 -16.94 0.41 13.22
CA ILE A 131 -17.45 1.51 12.43
C ILE A 131 -16.32 1.83 11.44
N PRO A 132 -16.29 1.25 10.23
CA PRO A 132 -15.10 1.25 9.36
C PRO A 132 -14.64 2.67 9.04
N SER A 133 -13.93 3.25 9.99
CA SER A 133 -13.47 4.64 9.97
C SER A 133 -12.15 4.79 10.71
N TYR A 134 -11.44 5.85 10.40
CA TYR A 134 -10.29 6.30 11.16
C TYR A 134 -10.70 7.24 12.30
N ASP A 135 -9.85 7.38 13.32
CA ASP A 135 -10.07 8.25 14.48
C ASP A 135 -9.83 9.73 14.20
N THR A 136 -9.04 10.03 13.17
CA THR A 136 -8.65 11.37 12.77
C THR A 136 -8.97 11.62 11.30
N ILE A 137 -9.11 12.90 10.95
CA ILE A 137 -9.30 13.35 9.56
C ILE A 137 -8.09 12.93 8.74
N ASP A 138 -8.33 12.47 7.52
CA ASP A 138 -7.29 12.27 6.53
C ASP A 138 -6.63 13.62 6.23
N SER A 139 -5.30 13.70 6.29
CA SER A 139 -4.58 14.92 5.96
C SER A 139 -4.87 15.41 4.53
N ASN A 140 -5.21 14.48 3.64
CA ASN A 140 -5.54 14.76 2.24
C ASN A 140 -7.05 14.78 1.97
N ALA A 141 -7.88 14.95 3.00
CA ALA A 141 -9.34 14.96 2.86
C ALA A 141 -9.85 15.99 1.84
N GLU A 142 -9.13 17.10 1.65
CA GLU A 142 -9.48 18.15 0.70
C GLU A 142 -9.33 17.69 -0.76
N ASP A 143 -8.44 16.73 -1.03
CA ASP A 143 -8.23 16.16 -2.37
C ASP A 143 -9.34 15.16 -2.76
N TYR A 144 -10.15 14.74 -1.79
CA TYR A 144 -11.22 13.76 -1.98
C TYR A 144 -12.59 14.24 -1.47
N PRO A 145 -13.14 15.36 -2.00
CA PRO A 145 -14.37 15.97 -1.48
C PRO A 145 -15.61 15.07 -1.56
N GLY A 146 -15.55 13.98 -2.32
CA GLY A 146 -16.60 12.96 -2.43
C GLY A 146 -16.49 11.79 -1.44
N ILE A 147 -15.44 11.74 -0.63
CA ILE A 147 -15.17 10.67 0.33
C ILE A 147 -15.15 11.27 1.74
N SER A 148 -15.71 10.55 2.71
CA SER A 148 -15.60 10.98 4.10
C SER A 148 -14.12 11.07 4.52
N PRO A 149 -13.68 12.16 5.14
CA PRO A 149 -12.29 12.30 5.61
C PRO A 149 -11.89 11.25 6.67
N TYR A 150 -12.84 10.50 7.19
CA TYR A 150 -12.62 9.40 8.13
C TYR A 150 -12.76 8.02 7.47
N ALA A 151 -13.00 7.94 6.17
CA ALA A 151 -13.26 6.66 5.50
C ALA A 151 -12.03 5.77 5.51
N HIS A 152 -12.20 4.52 5.95
CA HIS A 152 -11.22 3.47 5.77
C HIS A 152 -11.41 2.84 4.38
N CYS A 153 -10.32 2.76 3.60
CA CYS A 153 -10.30 2.17 2.25
C CYS A 153 -11.42 2.71 1.33
N ALA A 154 -11.75 4.00 1.42
CA ALA A 154 -12.83 4.64 0.67
C ALA A 154 -14.20 3.90 0.81
N GLY A 155 -14.45 3.25 1.94
CA GLY A 155 -15.65 2.45 2.20
C GLY A 155 -15.66 1.08 1.51
N ASN A 156 -14.56 0.61 0.94
CA ASN A 156 -14.46 -0.68 0.24
C ASN A 156 -13.32 -1.57 0.77
N PRO A 157 -13.28 -1.90 2.06
CA PRO A 157 -12.18 -2.63 2.68
C PRO A 157 -12.04 -4.09 2.20
N ARG A 158 -13.03 -4.61 1.48
CA ARG A 158 -12.95 -5.96 0.91
C ARG A 158 -12.00 -6.05 -0.29
N ASN A 159 -11.95 -5.00 -1.09
CA ASN A 159 -11.19 -4.99 -2.35
C ASN A 159 -9.99 -4.04 -2.31
N VAL A 160 -9.86 -3.29 -1.23
CA VAL A 160 -8.87 -2.24 -1.04
C VAL A 160 -8.22 -2.47 0.31
N ILE A 161 -6.91 -2.53 0.32
CA ILE A 161 -6.09 -2.45 1.53
C ILE A 161 -5.38 -1.10 1.51
N ASP A 162 -5.26 -0.51 2.69
CA ASP A 162 -4.42 0.65 2.96
C ASP A 162 -3.31 0.19 3.91
N PRO A 163 -2.18 -0.31 3.38
CA PRO A 163 -1.15 -0.92 4.21
C PRO A 163 -0.42 0.07 5.10
N SER A 164 -0.25 1.30 4.64
CA SER A 164 0.53 2.30 5.37
C SER A 164 0.00 3.73 5.28
N GLY A 165 -0.87 4.05 4.32
CA GLY A 165 -1.36 5.41 4.09
C GLY A 165 -0.25 6.45 3.83
N MET A 166 0.90 6.04 3.24
CA MET A 166 2.12 6.84 3.21
C MET A 166 2.77 6.79 1.82
N ASP A 167 3.45 7.89 1.42
CA ASP A 167 4.14 7.98 0.14
C ASP A 167 5.53 7.35 0.18
N PRO A 168 5.92 6.53 -0.80
CA PRO A 168 7.22 5.89 -0.83
C PRO A 168 8.34 6.85 -1.25
N VAL A 169 9.44 6.81 -0.53
CA VAL A 169 10.66 7.59 -0.80
C VAL A 169 11.78 6.67 -1.27
N TYR A 170 12.45 7.05 -2.35
CA TYR A 170 13.58 6.31 -2.94
C TYR A 170 14.82 7.21 -3.07
N ASP A 171 15.99 6.60 -3.12
CA ASP A 171 17.23 7.30 -3.48
C ASP A 171 17.41 7.39 -5.02
N LEU A 172 18.48 8.07 -5.43
CA LEU A 172 18.85 8.22 -6.86
C LEU A 172 19.21 6.89 -7.55
N ASN A 173 19.49 5.83 -6.79
CA ASN A 173 19.78 4.49 -7.30
C ASN A 173 18.55 3.59 -7.33
N GLY A 174 17.37 4.15 -6.96
CA GLY A 174 16.11 3.44 -6.89
C GLY A 174 15.98 2.50 -5.68
N ASN A 175 16.80 2.69 -4.65
CA ASN A 175 16.65 1.94 -3.41
C ASN A 175 15.57 2.60 -2.55
N TYR A 176 14.70 1.77 -1.99
CA TYR A 176 13.67 2.21 -1.08
C TYR A 176 14.26 2.68 0.24
N LEU A 177 13.90 3.89 0.68
CA LEU A 177 14.42 4.52 1.89
C LEU A 177 13.38 4.55 3.03
N GLY A 178 12.11 4.38 2.73
CA GLY A 178 11.02 4.45 3.68
C GLY A 178 9.77 5.08 3.08
N ASN A 179 8.80 5.36 3.94
CA ASN A 179 7.59 6.09 3.59
C ASN A 179 7.48 7.35 4.44
N THR A 180 6.70 8.31 3.96
CA THR A 180 6.29 9.49 4.73
C THR A 180 5.36 9.11 5.89
N LYS A 181 5.29 9.95 6.91
CA LYS A 181 4.44 9.74 8.10
C LYS A 181 2.94 9.76 7.79
N GLU A 182 2.52 10.57 6.85
CA GLU A 182 1.12 10.85 6.57
C GLU A 182 0.85 10.88 5.07
N GLY A 183 -0.36 10.47 4.72
CA GLY A 183 -0.98 10.77 3.46
C GLY A 183 -0.62 9.80 2.35
N PHE A 184 -1.67 9.12 1.87
CA PHE A 184 -1.59 8.44 0.60
C PHE A 184 -1.93 9.45 -0.49
N THR A 185 -0.92 10.20 -0.94
CA THR A 185 -1.03 11.00 -2.17
C THR A 185 -0.71 10.15 -3.38
N GLY A 186 -0.12 8.97 -3.14
CA GLY A 186 0.37 8.08 -4.18
C GLY A 186 1.62 8.60 -4.89
N VAL A 187 2.13 9.75 -4.48
CA VAL A 187 3.29 10.38 -5.12
C VAL A 187 4.55 9.57 -4.83
N ILE A 188 5.34 9.32 -5.86
CA ILE A 188 6.64 8.66 -5.73
C ILE A 188 7.68 9.74 -5.50
N LEU A 189 8.31 9.73 -4.32
CA LEU A 189 9.29 10.73 -3.90
C LEU A 189 10.72 10.23 -4.11
N ILE A 190 11.60 11.16 -4.50
CA ILE A 190 13.03 10.91 -4.73
C ILE A 190 13.85 11.80 -3.80
N TYR A 191 14.63 11.19 -2.94
CA TYR A 191 15.60 11.88 -2.09
C TYR A 191 16.92 12.10 -2.83
N THR A 192 17.37 13.34 -2.90
CA THR A 192 18.57 13.72 -3.64
C THR A 192 19.74 14.10 -2.73
N GLY A 193 19.57 14.00 -1.41
CA GLY A 193 20.60 14.29 -0.42
C GLY A 193 21.56 13.12 -0.16
N ASN A 194 22.55 13.35 0.71
CA ASN A 194 23.58 12.35 1.02
C ASN A 194 23.21 11.44 2.20
N GLU A 195 22.57 11.99 3.23
CA GLU A 195 22.18 11.26 4.44
C GLU A 195 20.65 11.31 4.57
N ALA A 196 20.01 10.16 4.43
CA ALA A 196 18.56 10.04 4.51
C ALA A 196 18.10 10.12 5.98
N PRO A 197 17.13 11.00 6.31
CA PRO A 197 16.48 11.00 7.62
C PRO A 197 15.55 9.79 7.77
N ASP A 198 14.99 9.62 8.96
CA ASP A 198 13.85 8.73 9.15
C ASP A 198 12.60 9.41 8.57
N PHE A 199 12.25 9.05 7.34
CA PHE A 199 11.12 9.65 6.62
C PHE A 199 9.78 9.39 7.32
N SER A 200 9.66 8.34 8.13
CA SER A 200 8.44 8.02 8.86
C SER A 200 8.09 9.07 9.94
N ALA A 201 9.01 9.96 10.26
CA ALA A 201 8.80 11.05 11.20
C ALA A 201 8.12 12.29 10.59
N TYR A 202 8.06 12.38 9.26
CA TYR A 202 7.66 13.59 8.52
C TYR A 202 6.50 13.31 7.56
N SER A 203 5.58 14.28 7.41
CA SER A 203 4.60 14.28 6.32
C SER A 203 5.27 14.51 4.97
N ALA A 204 4.58 14.23 3.87
CA ALA A 204 5.10 14.51 2.52
C ALA A 204 5.39 16.01 2.32
N GLU A 205 4.57 16.89 2.87
CA GLU A 205 4.75 18.34 2.81
C GLU A 205 5.99 18.80 3.59
N GLU A 206 6.16 18.32 4.83
CA GLU A 206 7.35 18.63 5.64
C GLU A 206 8.63 18.11 4.97
N ILE A 207 8.59 16.90 4.41
CA ILE A 207 9.75 16.34 3.71
C ILE A 207 10.12 17.17 2.49
N THR A 208 9.17 17.58 1.67
CA THR A 208 9.45 18.38 0.48
C THR A 208 9.90 19.80 0.79
N SER A 209 9.51 20.35 1.95
CA SER A 209 9.97 21.68 2.38
C SER A 209 11.36 21.67 3.03
N ASP A 210 11.65 20.67 3.86
CA ASP A 210 12.81 20.67 4.75
C ASP A 210 13.98 19.83 4.22
N TYR A 211 13.72 18.94 3.28
CA TYR A 211 14.71 18.04 2.72
C TYR A 211 14.80 18.15 1.20
N PRO A 212 15.93 17.79 0.60
CA PRO A 212 16.10 17.75 -0.85
C PRO A 212 15.35 16.56 -1.46
N VAL A 213 14.02 16.62 -1.42
CA VAL A 213 13.09 15.62 -1.98
C VAL A 213 12.31 16.26 -3.11
N VAL A 214 12.13 15.52 -4.17
CA VAL A 214 11.39 15.91 -5.37
C VAL A 214 10.50 14.75 -5.83
N THR A 215 9.49 15.02 -6.63
CA THR A 215 8.68 13.94 -7.20
C THR A 215 9.44 13.21 -8.32
N LEU A 216 9.15 11.94 -8.54
CA LEU A 216 9.71 11.19 -9.67
C LEU A 216 9.39 11.88 -11.00
N ASP A 217 8.21 12.46 -11.16
CA ASP A 217 7.80 13.14 -12.37
C ASP A 217 8.63 14.39 -12.67
N GLU A 218 8.99 15.16 -11.64
CA GLU A 218 9.80 16.37 -11.78
C GLU A 218 11.28 16.05 -12.01
N PHE A 219 11.79 14.98 -11.42
CA PHE A 219 13.22 14.69 -11.40
C PHE A 219 13.66 13.55 -12.34
N ARG A 220 12.74 13.01 -13.10
CA ARG A 220 12.89 11.84 -13.94
C ARG A 220 14.13 11.87 -14.85
N SER A 221 14.43 12.99 -15.48
CA SER A 221 15.56 13.14 -16.42
C SER A 221 16.95 13.06 -15.76
N ASN A 222 17.01 13.09 -14.45
CA ASN A 222 18.24 13.07 -13.65
C ASN A 222 18.50 11.71 -12.99
N ILE A 223 17.68 10.71 -13.31
CA ILE A 223 17.76 9.36 -12.71
C ILE A 223 18.01 8.35 -13.83
N GLU A 224 18.93 7.41 -13.58
CA GLU A 224 19.24 6.33 -14.51
C GLU A 224 18.03 5.40 -14.75
N ASN A 225 17.88 4.90 -15.98
CA ASN A 225 16.79 4.03 -16.36
C ASN A 225 16.66 2.77 -15.48
N ASP A 226 17.79 2.21 -15.05
CA ASP A 226 17.80 1.03 -14.19
C ASP A 226 17.31 1.35 -12.77
N ALA A 227 17.60 2.53 -12.24
CA ALA A 227 17.09 2.97 -10.95
C ALA A 227 15.56 3.14 -11.00
N ILE A 228 15.03 3.75 -12.08
CA ILE A 228 13.58 3.87 -12.26
C ILE A 228 12.91 2.50 -12.45
N SER A 229 13.57 1.58 -13.15
CA SER A 229 13.09 0.20 -13.28
C SER A 229 12.99 -0.49 -11.91
N LYS A 230 13.96 -0.23 -11.00
CA LYS A 230 13.90 -0.73 -9.61
C LYS A 230 12.72 -0.13 -8.85
N ILE A 231 12.50 1.18 -8.93
CA ILE A 231 11.39 1.88 -8.27
C ILE A 231 10.05 1.25 -8.69
N PHE A 232 9.79 1.15 -9.99
CA PHE A 232 8.54 0.56 -10.47
C PHE A 232 8.42 -0.92 -10.12
N THR A 233 9.53 -1.66 -10.13
CA THR A 233 9.53 -3.07 -9.71
C THR A 233 9.19 -3.20 -8.23
N ASP A 234 9.77 -2.38 -7.36
CA ASP A 234 9.46 -2.37 -5.92
C ASP A 234 7.98 -2.05 -5.68
N ILE A 235 7.46 -1.00 -6.31
CA ILE A 235 6.04 -0.64 -6.21
C ILE A 235 5.15 -1.82 -6.62
N ILE A 236 5.41 -2.43 -7.77
CA ILE A 236 4.59 -3.53 -8.28
C ILE A 236 4.77 -4.80 -7.45
N SER A 237 5.94 -5.03 -6.84
CA SER A 237 6.19 -6.17 -5.97
C SER A 237 5.28 -6.19 -4.73
N LYS A 238 4.92 -5.02 -4.22
CA LYS A 238 3.98 -4.87 -3.08
C LYS A 238 2.57 -5.35 -3.41
N PHE A 239 2.26 -5.52 -4.70
CA PHE A 239 0.99 -6.06 -5.20
C PHE A 239 1.12 -7.52 -5.67
N ASP A 240 2.26 -8.18 -5.41
CA ASP A 240 2.39 -9.61 -5.70
C ASP A 240 1.32 -10.40 -4.93
N ASN A 241 0.77 -11.43 -5.56
CA ASN A 241 -0.38 -12.19 -5.05
C ASN A 241 -1.72 -11.42 -4.93
N THR A 242 -1.83 -10.20 -5.43
CA THR A 242 -3.10 -9.47 -5.50
C THR A 242 -4.00 -10.03 -6.59
N LYS A 243 -5.30 -10.15 -6.31
CA LYS A 243 -6.30 -10.50 -7.32
C LYS A 243 -6.65 -9.30 -8.18
N VAL A 244 -6.46 -9.46 -9.48
CA VAL A 244 -7.01 -8.58 -10.51
C VAL A 244 -8.18 -9.30 -11.15
N PHE A 245 -9.40 -8.97 -10.75
CA PHE A 245 -10.64 -9.70 -11.05
C PHE A 245 -10.58 -11.17 -10.58
N ASP A 246 -10.52 -12.10 -11.55
CA ASP A 246 -10.53 -13.55 -11.36
C ASP A 246 -9.13 -14.18 -11.30
N VAL A 247 -8.08 -13.40 -11.58
CA VAL A 247 -6.70 -13.91 -11.69
C VAL A 247 -5.80 -13.28 -10.64
N THR A 248 -4.97 -14.08 -10.00
CA THR A 248 -3.95 -13.60 -9.04
C THR A 248 -2.70 -13.17 -9.81
N PHE A 249 -2.28 -11.93 -9.61
CA PHE A 249 -1.04 -11.42 -10.17
C PHE A 249 0.16 -12.08 -9.51
N SER A 250 1.19 -12.39 -10.29
CA SER A 250 2.50 -12.75 -9.77
C SER A 250 3.61 -12.12 -10.60
N LEU A 251 4.45 -11.35 -9.95
CA LEU A 251 5.60 -10.70 -10.57
C LEU A 251 6.57 -11.72 -11.21
N LYS A 252 6.63 -12.94 -10.66
CA LYS A 252 7.44 -14.04 -11.21
C LYS A 252 7.00 -14.48 -12.60
N THR A 253 5.77 -14.16 -13.00
CA THR A 253 5.27 -14.47 -14.35
C THR A 253 5.73 -13.46 -15.40
N ILE A 254 6.31 -12.34 -14.98
CA ILE A 254 6.90 -11.32 -15.83
C ILE A 254 8.37 -11.66 -16.08
N GLU A 255 8.86 -11.41 -17.30
CA GLU A 255 10.25 -11.69 -17.69
C GLU A 255 11.24 -11.01 -16.74
N GLY A 256 12.14 -11.79 -16.17
CA GLY A 256 13.12 -11.34 -15.19
C GLY A 256 12.55 -10.91 -13.83
N GLY A 257 11.23 -11.08 -13.59
CA GLY A 257 10.56 -10.70 -12.34
C GLY A 257 10.64 -9.19 -12.08
N LYS A 258 10.67 -8.36 -13.12
CA LYS A 258 10.82 -6.92 -12.97
C LYS A 258 10.03 -6.12 -14.01
N ILE A 259 9.73 -4.89 -13.65
CA ILE A 259 9.17 -3.87 -14.55
C ILE A 259 10.32 -3.09 -15.17
N HIS A 260 10.33 -2.97 -16.49
CA HIS A 260 11.38 -2.27 -17.19
C HIS A 260 10.97 -0.82 -17.42
N TYR A 261 11.96 0.07 -17.38
CA TYR A 261 11.78 1.45 -17.77
C TYR A 261 12.73 1.81 -18.92
N ARG A 262 12.23 2.62 -19.86
CA ARG A 262 13.04 3.18 -20.93
C ARG A 262 12.61 4.62 -21.21
N GLU A 263 13.58 5.51 -21.27
CA GLU A 263 13.33 6.86 -21.73
C GLU A 263 12.79 6.87 -23.18
N SER A 264 11.83 7.74 -23.43
CA SER A 264 11.26 7.95 -24.76
C SER A 264 11.11 9.46 -25.02
N GLU A 265 11.01 9.85 -26.32
CA GLU A 265 10.74 11.24 -26.69
C GLU A 265 9.28 11.66 -26.37
N SER A 266 8.43 10.71 -26.06
CA SER A 266 7.03 10.97 -25.72
C SER A 266 6.91 11.71 -24.40
N SER A 267 6.14 12.79 -24.40
CA SER A 267 5.74 13.50 -23.19
C SER A 267 4.64 12.77 -22.38
N THR A 268 4.18 11.64 -22.88
CA THR A 268 3.16 10.82 -22.24
C THR A 268 3.81 9.58 -21.65
N TRP A 269 3.48 9.25 -20.42
CA TRP A 269 3.80 7.95 -19.86
C TRP A 269 3.03 6.87 -20.62
N ASN A 270 3.75 5.88 -21.12
CA ASN A 270 3.18 4.74 -21.81
C ASN A 270 3.61 3.46 -21.13
N THR A 271 2.68 2.56 -20.96
CA THR A 271 2.94 1.19 -20.58
C THR A 271 2.77 0.29 -21.80
N GLU A 272 3.50 -0.80 -21.85
CA GLU A 272 3.49 -1.73 -22.98
C GLU A 272 3.72 -3.16 -22.47
N TYR A 273 2.88 -4.09 -22.88
CA TYR A 273 3.07 -5.52 -22.65
C TYR A 273 3.53 -6.21 -23.95
N SER A 274 4.59 -6.98 -23.85
CA SER A 274 5.04 -7.83 -24.95
C SER A 274 4.67 -9.29 -24.67
N GLU A 275 3.73 -9.83 -25.43
CA GLU A 275 3.24 -11.20 -25.32
C GLU A 275 4.36 -12.24 -25.51
N HIS A 276 5.28 -11.97 -26.44
CA HIS A 276 6.39 -12.87 -26.80
C HIS A 276 7.37 -13.09 -25.64
N ARG A 277 7.54 -12.08 -24.76
CA ARG A 277 8.50 -12.10 -23.64
C ARG A 277 7.85 -12.02 -22.28
N LYS A 278 6.52 -11.91 -22.19
CA LYS A 278 5.81 -11.57 -20.93
C LYS A 278 6.43 -10.34 -20.24
N TYR A 279 6.79 -9.36 -21.01
CA TYR A 279 7.60 -8.22 -20.63
C TYR A 279 6.71 -6.99 -20.48
N ILE A 280 6.82 -6.28 -19.36
CA ILE A 280 6.15 -5.01 -19.15
C ILE A 280 7.18 -3.90 -19.11
N LYS A 281 6.94 -2.88 -19.92
CA LYS A 281 7.79 -1.71 -20.01
C LYS A 281 6.97 -0.44 -19.76
N ILE A 282 7.51 0.45 -18.94
CA ILE A 282 7.04 1.82 -18.79
C ILE A 282 7.99 2.73 -19.55
N SER A 283 7.48 3.69 -20.29
CA SER A 283 8.29 4.66 -21.03
C SER A 283 7.72 6.07 -20.93
N GLY A 284 8.59 7.07 -20.93
CA GLY A 284 8.22 8.49 -20.87
C GLY A 284 9.46 9.36 -20.77
N ASN A 285 9.32 10.68 -20.91
CA ASN A 285 10.43 11.63 -20.77
C ASN A 285 10.31 12.55 -19.53
N GLY A 286 9.28 12.38 -18.71
CA GLY A 286 9.05 13.15 -17.49
C GLY A 286 8.74 14.63 -17.65
N LYS A 287 8.63 15.16 -18.90
CA LYS A 287 8.48 16.60 -19.09
C LYS A 287 7.04 17.10 -19.01
N THR A 288 6.10 16.35 -19.51
CA THR A 288 4.66 16.62 -19.36
C THR A 288 3.94 15.31 -19.43
N THR A 289 3.05 15.07 -18.52
CA THR A 289 2.34 13.82 -18.45
C THR A 289 0.87 14.03 -18.71
N SER A 290 0.25 13.10 -19.41
CA SER A 290 -1.20 13.05 -19.51
C SER A 290 -1.83 12.76 -18.14
N TYR A 291 -1.03 12.20 -17.23
CA TYR A 291 -1.36 11.89 -15.84
C TYR A 291 -0.06 11.73 -15.02
N GLU A 292 -0.16 11.81 -13.72
CA GLU A 292 0.95 11.68 -12.77
C GLU A 292 1.36 10.21 -12.57
N ASN A 293 2.65 9.96 -12.28
CA ASN A 293 3.14 8.65 -11.81
C ASN A 293 2.90 8.48 -10.32
N THR A 294 1.66 8.27 -9.97
CA THR A 294 1.34 7.80 -8.62
C THR A 294 1.43 6.28 -8.56
N VAL A 295 1.51 5.74 -7.34
CA VAL A 295 1.48 4.29 -7.12
C VAL A 295 0.24 3.68 -7.78
N GLU A 296 -0.93 4.28 -7.60
CA GLU A 296 -2.22 3.78 -8.12
C GLU A 296 -2.31 3.84 -9.64
N ASN A 297 -1.87 4.95 -10.23
CA ASN A 297 -1.86 5.09 -11.68
C ASN A 297 -0.92 4.05 -12.29
N THR A 298 0.25 3.84 -11.67
CA THR A 298 1.22 2.83 -12.08
C THR A 298 0.64 1.42 -11.96
N VAL A 299 0.06 1.09 -10.79
CA VAL A 299 -0.59 -0.22 -10.56
C VAL A 299 -1.72 -0.46 -11.54
N SER A 300 -2.58 0.53 -11.75
CA SER A 300 -3.70 0.42 -12.67
C SER A 300 -3.24 0.21 -14.12
N SER A 301 -2.20 0.92 -14.56
CA SER A 301 -1.62 0.74 -15.89
C SER A 301 -0.94 -0.63 -16.02
N VAL A 302 -0.08 -1.00 -15.09
CA VAL A 302 0.74 -2.22 -15.19
C VAL A 302 -0.09 -3.47 -14.97
N LEU A 303 -0.86 -3.55 -13.87
CA LEU A 303 -1.57 -4.78 -13.51
C LEU A 303 -2.86 -4.96 -14.29
N VAL A 304 -3.59 -3.88 -14.56
CA VAL A 304 -4.92 -4.01 -15.17
C VAL A 304 -4.86 -3.85 -16.69
N HIS A 305 -4.25 -2.77 -17.18
CA HIS A 305 -4.20 -2.54 -18.63
C HIS A 305 -3.26 -3.53 -19.31
N GLU A 306 -1.99 -3.59 -18.86
CA GLU A 306 -0.96 -4.39 -19.54
C GLU A 306 -1.06 -5.87 -19.18
N TRP A 307 -0.88 -6.22 -17.90
CA TRP A 307 -0.82 -7.63 -17.52
C TRP A 307 -2.17 -8.33 -17.68
N TYR A 308 -3.25 -7.78 -17.14
CA TYR A 308 -4.56 -8.43 -17.25
C TYR A 308 -5.18 -8.26 -18.64
N GLY A 309 -5.22 -7.04 -19.17
CA GLY A 309 -5.82 -6.74 -20.47
C GLY A 309 -5.07 -7.43 -21.61
N HIS A 310 -3.80 -7.11 -21.79
CA HIS A 310 -3.01 -7.67 -22.90
C HIS A 310 -2.45 -9.06 -22.58
N GLY A 311 -1.96 -9.28 -21.36
CA GLY A 311 -1.30 -10.53 -20.99
C GLY A 311 -2.25 -11.70 -20.73
N ILE A 312 -3.37 -11.47 -20.02
CA ILE A 312 -4.31 -12.55 -19.60
C ILE A 312 -5.51 -12.66 -20.53
N LYS A 313 -6.10 -11.51 -20.90
CA LYS A 313 -7.31 -11.49 -21.75
C LYS A 313 -7.00 -11.35 -23.23
N TYR A 314 -5.71 -11.28 -23.60
CA TYR A 314 -5.24 -11.20 -24.98
C TYR A 314 -5.92 -10.09 -25.79
N VAL A 315 -6.10 -8.94 -25.15
CA VAL A 315 -6.62 -7.75 -25.84
C VAL A 315 -5.55 -7.28 -26.86
N SER A 316 -5.93 -7.12 -28.12
CA SER A 316 -5.00 -6.70 -29.17
C SER A 316 -4.62 -5.22 -29.04
N ASP A 317 -3.36 -4.88 -29.29
CA ASP A 317 -2.89 -3.49 -29.42
C ASP A 317 -3.47 -2.78 -30.65
N GLU A 318 -3.97 -3.55 -31.60
CA GLU A 318 -4.63 -3.01 -32.78
C GLU A 318 -6.05 -2.51 -32.49
N TYR A 319 -6.62 -1.71 -33.40
CA TYR A 319 -7.99 -1.16 -33.32
C TYR A 319 -9.11 -2.22 -33.46
N ASN A 320 -8.88 -3.44 -32.99
CA ASN A 320 -9.90 -4.49 -33.06
C ASN A 320 -10.69 -4.60 -31.74
N ASN A 321 -10.02 -4.46 -30.60
CA ASN A 321 -10.63 -4.60 -29.29
C ASN A 321 -9.86 -3.90 -28.16
N HIS A 322 -8.91 -3.03 -28.46
CA HIS A 322 -8.05 -2.35 -27.47
C HIS A 322 -8.86 -1.53 -26.46
N SER A 323 -10.05 -1.03 -26.86
CA SER A 323 -10.96 -0.36 -25.93
C SER A 323 -11.31 -1.21 -24.69
N LYS A 324 -11.25 -2.55 -24.81
CA LYS A 324 -11.52 -3.45 -23.66
C LYS A 324 -10.47 -3.36 -22.57
N ALA A 325 -9.19 -3.11 -22.90
CA ALA A 325 -8.17 -2.94 -21.87
C ALA A 325 -8.48 -1.73 -20.98
N TYR A 326 -8.90 -0.61 -21.58
CA TYR A 326 -9.35 0.57 -20.86
C TYR A 326 -10.68 0.34 -20.10
N GLU A 327 -11.57 -0.50 -20.64
CA GLU A 327 -12.80 -0.92 -19.93
C GLU A 327 -12.49 -1.74 -18.67
N TYR A 328 -11.49 -2.62 -18.72
CA TYR A 328 -11.00 -3.32 -17.54
C TYR A 328 -10.45 -2.35 -16.50
N VAL A 329 -9.66 -1.35 -16.90
CA VAL A 329 -9.17 -0.31 -15.99
C VAL A 329 -10.32 0.37 -15.26
N GLN A 330 -11.36 0.82 -15.97
CA GLN A 330 -12.53 1.48 -15.39
C GLN A 330 -13.35 0.58 -14.42
N LYS A 331 -13.32 -0.74 -14.64
CA LYS A 331 -14.02 -1.73 -13.79
C LYS A 331 -13.14 -2.31 -12.68
N SER A 332 -11.86 -1.93 -12.65
CA SER A 332 -10.91 -2.49 -11.71
C SER A 332 -11.12 -1.95 -10.29
N PRO A 333 -10.70 -2.71 -9.26
CA PRO A 333 -10.72 -2.22 -7.89
C PRO A 333 -9.78 -1.02 -7.65
N PHE A 334 -8.86 -0.76 -8.58
CA PHE A 334 -7.92 0.37 -8.50
C PHE A 334 -8.50 1.68 -9.05
N TRP A 335 -9.56 1.63 -9.87
CA TRP A 335 -10.11 2.79 -10.58
C TRP A 335 -10.38 4.00 -9.69
N ASN A 336 -11.04 3.77 -8.55
CA ASN A 336 -11.41 4.85 -7.65
C ASN A 336 -10.22 5.54 -6.97
N LYS A 337 -9.07 4.88 -6.94
CA LYS A 337 -7.83 5.39 -6.34
C LYS A 337 -6.93 6.13 -7.31
N THR A 338 -7.19 6.03 -8.59
CA THR A 338 -6.40 6.74 -9.59
C THR A 338 -6.76 8.22 -9.62
N THR A 339 -5.80 9.06 -10.03
CA THR A 339 -5.99 10.51 -10.13
C THR A 339 -7.04 10.88 -11.18
N ASP A 340 -7.64 12.05 -11.08
CA ASP A 340 -8.63 12.52 -12.04
C ASP A 340 -8.03 12.69 -13.44
N LYS A 341 -6.79 13.17 -13.55
CA LYS A 341 -6.09 13.24 -14.83
C LYS A 341 -5.89 11.86 -15.45
N TYR A 342 -5.59 10.83 -14.65
CA TYR A 342 -5.50 9.46 -15.14
C TYR A 342 -6.87 8.95 -15.62
N LYS A 343 -7.93 9.22 -14.88
CA LYS A 343 -9.30 8.86 -15.28
C LYS A 343 -9.70 9.54 -16.60
N GLU A 344 -9.43 10.83 -16.74
CA GLU A 344 -9.65 11.56 -17.99
C GLU A 344 -8.85 10.98 -19.15
N PHE A 345 -7.57 10.64 -18.93
CA PHE A 345 -6.74 9.97 -19.91
C PHE A 345 -7.35 8.64 -20.35
N VAL A 346 -7.70 7.77 -19.41
CA VAL A 346 -8.30 6.44 -19.68
C VAL A 346 -9.61 6.57 -20.46
N LEU A 347 -10.51 7.48 -20.03
CA LEU A 347 -11.78 7.71 -20.73
C LEU A 347 -11.59 8.24 -22.16
N ARG A 348 -10.65 9.15 -22.33
CA ARG A 348 -10.28 9.67 -23.66
C ARG A 348 -9.76 8.56 -24.57
N GLN A 349 -8.83 7.74 -24.09
CA GLN A 349 -8.27 6.64 -24.86
C GLN A 349 -9.35 5.58 -25.17
N TYR A 350 -10.18 5.22 -24.20
CA TYR A 350 -11.33 4.32 -24.42
C TYR A 350 -12.19 4.80 -25.59
N ASN A 351 -12.59 6.07 -25.62
CA ASN A 351 -13.43 6.64 -26.66
C ASN A 351 -12.74 6.64 -28.02
N ILE A 352 -11.44 6.96 -28.08
CA ILE A 352 -10.66 6.94 -29.32
C ILE A 352 -10.64 5.52 -29.92
N TYR A 353 -10.28 4.52 -29.14
CA TYR A 353 -10.22 3.14 -29.61
C TYR A 353 -11.60 2.59 -29.95
N LYS A 354 -12.62 2.90 -29.16
CA LYS A 354 -14.00 2.47 -29.40
C LYS A 354 -14.56 3.01 -30.72
N ASN A 355 -14.26 4.26 -31.03
CA ASN A 355 -14.67 4.87 -32.32
C ASN A 355 -13.98 4.19 -33.49
N LYS A 356 -12.67 3.96 -33.41
CA LYS A 356 -11.90 3.28 -34.44
C LYS A 356 -12.34 1.82 -34.66
N GLU A 357 -12.69 1.11 -33.58
CA GLU A 357 -13.26 -0.25 -33.65
C GLU A 357 -14.62 -0.24 -34.38
N ASN A 358 -15.46 0.75 -34.09
CA ASN A 358 -16.76 0.90 -34.74
C ASN A 358 -16.65 1.25 -36.24
N GLU A 359 -15.67 2.06 -36.62
CA GLU A 359 -15.39 2.38 -38.03
C GLU A 359 -14.90 1.16 -38.83
N LYS A 360 -14.02 0.33 -38.22
CA LYS A 360 -13.59 -0.93 -38.80
C LYS A 360 -14.73 -1.95 -39.03
N ARG A 361 -15.71 -1.99 -38.12
CA ARG A 361 -16.85 -2.90 -38.24
C ARG A 361 -17.85 -2.50 -39.34
N LYS A 362 -17.80 -1.25 -39.79
CA LYS A 362 -18.66 -0.72 -40.86
C LYS A 362 -18.09 -0.91 -42.26
N LYS A 363 -16.82 -1.26 -42.38
CA LYS A 363 -16.12 -1.62 -43.59
C LYS A 363 -16.09 -3.13 -43.80
#